data_12782a25563d0be5aca968f677e493d7
#
_entry.id   12782a25563d0be5aca968f677e493d7
#
_cell.length_a   1.000
_cell.length_b   1.000
_cell.length_c   1.000
_cell.angle_alpha   90.00
_cell.angle_beta   90.00
_cell.angle_gamma   90.00
#
_symmetry.space_group_name_H-M   'P 1'
#
loop_
_entity.id
_entity.type
_entity.pdbx_description
1 polymer ?
#
loop_
_entity_poly.entity_id
_entity_poly.type
_entity_poly.pdbx_seq_one_letter_code
_entity_poly.pdbx_strand_id
1 'polypeptide(L)'
;MDLGRMEELLSTFPRMRIAVLGDFFLDKYLVIDRSLSEVSLETGLEAYQVVEKRCSPGAAGTVTSNLAALRAGRIYALGVIGDDGEGYELRKGLLKMEVNIDNLLVLPDRFTPTYTKPMLREGSREREMNRMDIKNRLPLPSEAEDHIIRAIYSLLPKVDGFAVSDQVQERNCGVVTDRVREALAEIGRAHPEKPILVDSRERIGKFRWVVVKPNRYEAARAVYPGHEGNVMESGRRLVERTGRPAFITMGEEGTMVFRKDKVVHVPAFRVQGEIDPVGAGDSFMAGALLSLCAGGSPEEAAVVGNVVASITIQQLGTTGTASPEQVLERFTDFPSHTSLHS
;
A
#
# COMPACT_ATOMS: atom_id res chain seq x y z
N MET A 1 -1.64 -16.28 -18.16
CA MET A 1 -1.69 -14.97 -18.87
C MET A 1 -0.56 -14.94 -19.87
N ASP A 2 -0.83 -14.58 -21.11
CA ASP A 2 0.17 -14.40 -22.15
C ASP A 2 0.63 -12.93 -22.27
N LEU A 3 1.63 -12.67 -23.14
CA LEU A 3 2.22 -11.34 -23.29
C LEU A 3 1.20 -10.34 -23.85
N GLY A 4 0.40 -10.72 -24.85
CA GLY A 4 -0.61 -9.83 -25.44
C GLY A 4 -1.66 -9.39 -24.42
N ARG A 5 -2.05 -10.28 -23.49
CA ARG A 5 -2.97 -9.93 -22.40
C ARG A 5 -2.33 -9.00 -21.37
N MET A 6 -1.03 -9.17 -21.08
CA MET A 6 -0.28 -8.23 -20.24
C MET A 6 -0.26 -6.84 -20.86
N GLU A 7 0.08 -6.74 -22.16
CA GLU A 7 0.10 -5.49 -22.91
C GLU A 7 -1.28 -4.81 -22.92
N GLU A 8 -2.35 -5.57 -23.14
CA GLU A 8 -3.73 -5.07 -23.12
C GLU A 8 -4.06 -4.43 -21.75
N LEU A 9 -3.79 -5.14 -20.64
CA LEU A 9 -4.04 -4.63 -19.30
C LEU A 9 -3.25 -3.33 -19.04
N LEU A 10 -1.93 -3.35 -19.29
CA LEU A 10 -1.07 -2.19 -19.07
C LEU A 10 -1.49 -0.98 -19.93
N SER A 11 -1.90 -1.19 -21.17
CA SER A 11 -2.39 -0.12 -22.07
C SER A 11 -3.67 0.55 -21.57
N THR A 12 -4.40 -0.11 -20.68
CA THR A 12 -5.65 0.40 -20.11
C THR A 12 -5.42 1.26 -18.85
N PHE A 13 -4.29 1.08 -18.15
CA PHE A 13 -3.99 1.79 -16.89
C PHE A 13 -4.10 3.32 -16.99
N PRO A 14 -3.67 4.00 -18.09
CA PRO A 14 -3.81 5.46 -18.23
C PRO A 14 -5.26 5.96 -18.28
N ARG A 15 -6.24 5.07 -18.40
CA ARG A 15 -7.66 5.43 -18.34
C ARG A 15 -8.27 5.20 -16.96
N MET A 16 -7.59 4.46 -16.08
CA MET A 16 -8.12 4.10 -14.76
C MET A 16 -8.02 5.24 -13.77
N ARG A 17 -9.10 5.49 -13.06
CA ARG A 17 -9.24 6.51 -12.01
C ARG A 17 -9.37 5.79 -10.68
N ILE A 18 -8.40 5.99 -9.79
CA ILE A 18 -8.29 5.25 -8.53
C ILE A 18 -8.40 6.20 -7.35
N ALA A 19 -9.24 5.86 -6.38
CA ALA A 19 -9.21 6.49 -5.07
C ALA A 19 -8.33 5.67 -4.12
N VAL A 20 -7.39 6.32 -3.46
CA VAL A 20 -6.59 5.73 -2.38
C VAL A 20 -7.11 6.28 -1.06
N LEU A 21 -7.78 5.43 -0.31
CA LEU A 21 -8.33 5.72 1.01
C LEU A 21 -7.42 5.10 2.07
N GLY A 22 -6.97 5.88 3.04
CA GLY A 22 -6.26 5.27 4.16
C GLY A 22 -5.29 6.19 4.88
N ASP A 23 -4.37 5.55 5.56
CA ASP A 23 -3.40 6.19 6.43
C ASP A 23 -2.19 6.65 5.61
N PHE A 24 -2.16 7.94 5.27
CA PHE A 24 -1.04 8.57 4.60
C PHE A 24 0.04 8.93 5.63
N PHE A 25 1.19 8.27 5.53
CA PHE A 25 2.35 8.52 6.38
C PHE A 25 3.39 9.33 5.62
N LEU A 26 4.31 9.96 6.36
CA LEU A 26 5.54 10.49 5.80
C LEU A 26 6.70 9.58 6.21
N ASP A 27 7.42 9.05 5.22
CA ASP A 27 8.76 8.48 5.44
C ASP A 27 9.80 9.59 5.33
N LYS A 28 10.48 9.89 6.45
CA LYS A 28 11.44 10.99 6.56
C LYS A 28 12.82 10.44 6.90
N TYR A 29 13.75 10.55 5.97
CA TYR A 29 15.12 10.11 6.12
C TYR A 29 16.01 11.31 6.44
N LEU A 30 16.75 11.23 7.54
CA LEU A 30 17.71 12.24 7.97
C LEU A 30 19.12 11.66 7.85
N VAL A 31 19.83 12.00 6.78
CA VAL A 31 21.20 11.51 6.57
C VAL A 31 22.15 12.29 7.45
N ILE A 32 22.87 11.56 8.29
CA ILE A 32 23.78 12.07 9.31
C ILE A 32 25.22 11.82 8.86
N ASP A 33 26.05 12.85 8.91
CA ASP A 33 27.51 12.70 8.79
C ASP A 33 28.14 12.80 10.18
N ARG A 34 28.62 11.66 10.68
CA ARG A 34 29.19 11.59 12.03
C ARG A 34 30.47 12.40 12.17
N SER A 35 31.20 12.61 11.10
CA SER A 35 32.45 13.43 11.12
C SER A 35 32.19 14.89 11.48
N LEU A 36 30.95 15.35 11.30
CA LEU A 36 30.51 16.71 11.62
C LEU A 36 29.79 16.80 12.98
N SER A 37 29.70 15.69 13.72
CA SER A 37 29.03 15.70 15.04
C SER A 37 29.74 16.65 16.00
N GLU A 38 28.96 17.35 16.81
CA GLU A 38 29.41 18.29 17.83
C GLU A 38 28.94 17.83 19.21
N VAL A 39 29.54 18.36 20.26
CA VAL A 39 29.03 18.19 21.62
C VAL A 39 28.15 19.39 21.97
N SER A 40 26.90 19.16 22.32
CA SER A 40 26.00 20.22 22.78
C SER A 40 26.56 20.87 24.05
N LEU A 41 26.75 22.16 24.02
CA LEU A 41 27.26 22.94 25.16
C LEU A 41 26.27 22.93 26.34
N GLU A 42 24.98 22.73 26.07
CA GLU A 42 23.94 22.75 27.09
C GLU A 42 23.78 21.39 27.80
N THR A 43 23.89 20.29 27.06
CA THR A 43 23.57 18.96 27.58
C THR A 43 24.79 18.04 27.70
N GLY A 44 25.90 18.36 27.04
CA GLY A 44 27.08 17.50 26.94
C GLY A 44 26.88 16.25 26.09
N LEU A 45 25.73 16.13 25.39
CA LEU A 45 25.41 14.99 24.52
C LEU A 45 25.87 15.28 23.08
N GLU A 46 26.13 14.20 22.33
CA GLU A 46 26.46 14.29 20.90
C GLU A 46 25.27 14.84 20.10
N ALA A 47 25.51 15.92 19.34
CA ALA A 47 24.56 16.55 18.44
C ALA A 47 24.89 16.14 16.99
N TYR A 48 24.11 15.21 16.45
CA TYR A 48 24.26 14.73 15.08
C TYR A 48 23.94 15.82 14.07
N GLN A 49 24.80 15.95 13.05
CA GLN A 49 24.60 16.91 11.97
C GLN A 49 23.94 16.25 10.77
N VAL A 50 22.73 16.74 10.42
CA VAL A 50 21.97 16.27 9.26
C VAL A 50 22.47 17.00 8.01
N VAL A 51 22.99 16.25 7.07
CA VAL A 51 23.55 16.79 5.80
C VAL A 51 22.61 16.66 4.61
N GLU A 52 21.60 15.80 4.73
CA GLU A 52 20.60 15.59 3.68
C GLU A 52 19.26 15.17 4.31
N LYS A 53 18.15 15.69 3.77
CA LYS A 53 16.80 15.32 4.15
C LYS A 53 16.05 14.77 2.94
N ARG A 54 15.56 13.55 3.03
CA ARG A 54 14.68 12.94 2.02
C ARG A 54 13.32 12.67 2.66
N CYS A 55 12.25 12.98 1.92
CA CYS A 55 10.88 12.71 2.36
C CYS A 55 10.12 12.03 1.22
N SER A 56 9.35 11.01 1.55
CA SER A 56 8.47 10.33 0.60
C SER A 56 7.13 9.98 1.25
N PRO A 57 6.02 10.00 0.48
CA PRO A 57 4.74 9.47 0.95
C PRO A 57 4.85 7.97 1.26
N GLY A 58 4.48 7.58 2.48
CA GLY A 58 4.51 6.21 2.99
C GLY A 58 3.12 5.63 3.24
N ALA A 59 3.01 4.33 3.49
CA ALA A 59 1.75 3.59 3.68
C ALA A 59 0.78 3.79 2.50
N ALA A 60 -0.39 4.42 2.67
CA ALA A 60 -1.26 4.78 1.55
C ALA A 60 -0.54 5.61 0.48
N GLY A 61 0.47 6.40 0.88
CA GLY A 61 1.33 7.13 -0.04
C GLY A 61 2.23 6.24 -0.89
N THR A 62 2.72 5.11 -0.36
CA THR A 62 3.48 4.12 -1.15
C THR A 62 2.61 3.47 -2.23
N VAL A 63 1.37 3.09 -1.89
CA VAL A 63 0.39 2.61 -2.89
C VAL A 63 0.18 3.67 -3.97
N THR A 64 0.01 4.94 -3.56
CA THR A 64 -0.18 6.08 -4.46
C THR A 64 1.00 6.26 -5.40
N SER A 65 2.24 6.18 -4.89
CA SER A 65 3.47 6.30 -5.68
C SER A 65 3.58 5.20 -6.74
N ASN A 66 3.19 3.97 -6.39
CA ASN A 66 3.18 2.85 -7.32
C ASN A 66 2.09 2.99 -8.39
N LEU A 67 0.89 3.46 -8.02
CA LEU A 67 -0.17 3.76 -8.99
C LEU A 67 0.25 4.83 -9.99
N ALA A 68 0.92 5.89 -9.52
CA ALA A 68 1.43 6.96 -10.37
C ALA A 68 2.54 6.46 -11.31
N ALA A 69 3.49 5.66 -10.80
CA ALA A 69 4.55 5.06 -11.61
C ALA A 69 4.01 4.08 -12.67
N LEU A 70 2.95 3.34 -12.36
CA LEU A 70 2.21 2.49 -13.30
C LEU A 70 1.31 3.28 -14.25
N ARG A 71 1.34 4.63 -14.18
CA ARG A 71 0.59 5.55 -15.04
C ARG A 71 -0.93 5.41 -14.93
N ALA A 72 -1.46 5.22 -13.70
CA ALA A 72 -2.89 5.38 -13.49
C ALA A 72 -3.36 6.76 -13.98
N GLY A 73 -4.49 6.82 -14.69
CA GLY A 73 -4.93 8.04 -15.36
C GLY A 73 -5.31 9.16 -14.40
N ARG A 74 -5.88 8.86 -13.25
CA ARG A 74 -6.12 9.82 -12.16
C ARG A 74 -6.14 9.15 -10.80
N ILE A 75 -5.49 9.79 -9.84
CA ILE A 75 -5.43 9.29 -8.47
C ILE A 75 -6.02 10.34 -7.53
N TYR A 76 -6.89 9.91 -6.61
CA TYR A 76 -7.50 10.74 -5.58
C TYR A 76 -7.05 10.24 -4.21
N ALA A 77 -6.41 11.09 -3.43
CA ALA A 77 -6.04 10.79 -2.05
C ALA A 77 -7.19 11.13 -1.09
N LEU A 78 -7.61 10.14 -0.29
CA LEU A 78 -8.58 10.29 0.79
C LEU A 78 -7.91 9.89 2.10
N GLY A 79 -7.79 10.83 3.00
CA GLY A 79 -7.12 10.58 4.27
C GLY A 79 -7.22 11.75 5.22
N VAL A 80 -6.53 11.63 6.35
CA VAL A 80 -6.44 12.67 7.36
C VAL A 80 -4.98 12.86 7.75
N ILE A 81 -4.51 14.10 7.75
CA ILE A 81 -3.17 14.51 8.14
C ILE A 81 -3.21 15.67 9.13
N GLY A 82 -2.09 15.98 9.74
CA GLY A 82 -1.92 17.14 10.61
C GLY A 82 -1.68 18.44 9.83
N ASP A 83 -1.92 19.57 10.49
CA ASP A 83 -1.45 20.88 10.06
C ASP A 83 -0.04 21.12 10.61
N ASP A 84 0.94 20.37 10.08
CA ASP A 84 2.32 20.36 10.53
C ASP A 84 3.31 20.31 9.36
N GLY A 85 4.62 20.39 9.67
CA GLY A 85 5.66 20.37 8.64
C GLY A 85 5.73 19.06 7.87
N GLU A 86 5.39 17.96 8.52
CA GLU A 86 5.30 16.63 7.94
C GLU A 86 4.14 16.54 6.94
N GLY A 87 2.99 17.13 7.27
CA GLY A 87 1.83 17.25 6.38
C GLY A 87 2.12 18.10 5.15
N TYR A 88 2.88 19.18 5.31
CA TYR A 88 3.35 19.98 4.18
C TYR A 88 4.23 19.15 3.22
N GLU A 89 5.23 18.44 3.73
CA GLU A 89 6.14 17.62 2.91
C GLU A 89 5.38 16.45 2.24
N LEU A 90 4.45 15.82 2.93
CA LEU A 90 3.59 14.76 2.38
C LEU A 90 2.73 15.28 1.22
N ARG A 91 2.03 16.40 1.42
CA ARG A 91 1.23 17.03 0.35
C ARG A 91 2.07 17.41 -0.85
N LYS A 92 3.25 17.98 -0.63
CA LYS A 92 4.21 18.32 -1.68
C LYS A 92 4.63 17.08 -2.49
N GLY A 93 4.88 15.95 -1.81
CA GLY A 93 5.20 14.68 -2.46
C GLY A 93 4.04 14.16 -3.33
N LEU A 94 2.81 14.21 -2.83
CA LEU A 94 1.61 13.79 -3.56
C LEU A 94 1.34 14.69 -4.78
N LEU A 95 1.44 16.01 -4.61
CA LEU A 95 1.24 16.97 -5.71
C LEU A 95 2.28 16.82 -6.83
N LYS A 96 3.54 16.46 -6.49
CA LYS A 96 4.59 16.18 -7.49
C LYS A 96 4.22 15.01 -8.40
N MET A 97 3.37 14.09 -7.92
CA MET A 97 2.85 12.94 -8.67
C MET A 97 1.48 13.22 -9.32
N GLU A 98 1.06 14.50 -9.37
CA GLU A 98 -0.23 14.94 -9.93
C GLU A 98 -1.46 14.30 -9.25
N VAL A 99 -1.32 13.88 -7.97
CA VAL A 99 -2.40 13.30 -7.18
C VAL A 99 -3.38 14.40 -6.78
N ASN A 100 -4.68 14.15 -6.95
CA ASN A 100 -5.71 15.03 -6.42
C ASN A 100 -5.81 14.85 -4.90
N ILE A 101 -5.56 15.91 -4.15
CA ILE A 101 -5.53 15.93 -2.68
C ILE A 101 -6.72 16.68 -2.07
N ASP A 102 -7.77 16.99 -2.84
CA ASP A 102 -8.93 17.78 -2.37
C ASP A 102 -9.68 17.09 -1.21
N ASN A 103 -9.54 15.75 -1.09
CA ASN A 103 -10.14 14.95 -0.01
C ASN A 103 -9.12 14.50 1.05
N LEU A 104 -7.93 15.09 1.07
CA LEU A 104 -6.95 14.90 2.13
C LEU A 104 -7.20 15.95 3.21
N LEU A 105 -7.98 15.56 4.24
CA LEU A 105 -8.40 16.45 5.32
C LEU A 105 -7.21 16.83 6.21
N VAL A 106 -7.03 18.12 6.45
CA VAL A 106 -6.01 18.66 7.36
C VAL A 106 -6.66 19.01 8.69
N LEU A 107 -6.18 18.45 9.79
CA LEU A 107 -6.70 18.71 11.13
C LEU A 107 -5.60 19.30 12.03
N PRO A 108 -5.85 20.48 12.67
CA PRO A 108 -4.84 21.18 13.46
C PRO A 108 -4.45 20.42 14.75
N ASP A 109 -5.37 19.61 15.29
CA ASP A 109 -5.18 18.89 16.54
C ASP A 109 -4.69 17.44 16.34
N ARG A 110 -4.19 17.12 15.14
CA ARG A 110 -3.60 15.80 14.84
C ARG A 110 -2.21 15.96 14.25
N PHE A 111 -1.41 14.93 14.44
CA PHE A 111 -0.13 14.81 13.75
C PHE A 111 -0.29 14.12 12.40
N THR A 112 0.54 14.49 11.44
CA THR A 112 0.80 13.66 10.27
C THR A 112 1.63 12.47 10.70
N PRO A 113 1.13 11.22 10.57
CA PRO A 113 1.90 10.05 10.98
C PRO A 113 3.22 9.98 10.20
N THR A 114 4.33 9.85 10.92
CA THR A 114 5.67 9.97 10.33
C THR A 114 6.61 8.93 10.89
N TYR A 115 7.37 8.29 10.01
CA TYR A 115 8.51 7.47 10.36
C TYR A 115 9.79 8.24 10.06
N THR A 116 10.40 8.81 11.10
CA THR A 116 11.71 9.46 10.97
C THR A 116 12.82 8.44 11.13
N LYS A 117 13.59 8.25 10.06
CA LYS A 117 14.68 7.28 9.94
C LYS A 117 16.01 8.03 9.87
N PRO A 118 16.75 8.16 11.00
CA PRO A 118 18.10 8.68 10.95
C PRO A 118 19.01 7.67 10.26
N MET A 119 19.73 8.13 9.22
CA MET A 119 20.60 7.31 8.37
C MET A 119 22.05 7.73 8.60
N LEU A 120 22.83 6.90 9.28
CA LEU A 120 24.25 7.17 9.47
C LEU A 120 25.00 6.85 8.17
N ARG A 121 25.66 7.88 7.62
CA ARG A 121 26.53 7.75 6.43
C ARG A 121 27.92 7.29 6.84
N GLU A 122 28.32 6.14 6.33
CA GLU A 122 29.65 5.53 6.52
C GLU A 122 30.28 5.28 5.15
N GLY A 123 31.02 6.27 4.64
CA GLY A 123 31.54 6.26 3.27
C GLY A 123 30.40 6.32 2.22
N SER A 124 30.30 5.29 1.39
CA SER A 124 29.25 5.17 0.38
C SER A 124 27.98 4.44 0.88
N ARG A 125 27.97 3.95 2.11
CA ARG A 125 26.85 3.20 2.69
C ARG A 125 26.08 4.07 3.68
N GLU A 126 24.77 3.79 3.78
CA GLU A 126 23.90 4.37 4.79
C GLU A 126 23.35 3.24 5.65
N ARG A 127 23.35 3.43 6.96
CA ARG A 127 22.80 2.49 7.93
C ARG A 127 21.71 3.17 8.74
N GLU A 128 20.50 2.59 8.77
CA GLU A 128 19.40 3.06 9.58
C GLU A 128 19.76 2.92 11.07
N MET A 129 19.51 3.97 11.83
CA MET A 129 19.60 4.01 13.29
C MET A 129 18.20 3.78 13.89
N ASN A 130 18.04 4.04 15.18
CA ASN A 130 16.74 3.94 15.85
C ASN A 130 15.74 4.93 15.22
N ARG A 131 14.63 4.39 14.74
CA ARG A 131 13.54 5.15 14.14
C ARG A 131 12.73 5.89 15.20
N MET A 132 12.27 7.10 14.86
CA MET A 132 11.34 7.87 15.69
C MET A 132 9.99 7.95 14.97
N ASP A 133 8.93 7.46 15.64
CA ASP A 133 7.60 7.38 15.08
C ASP A 133 6.67 8.43 15.68
N ILE A 134 6.06 9.24 14.83
CA ILE A 134 4.94 10.12 15.20
C ILE A 134 3.64 9.39 14.86
N LYS A 135 2.77 9.20 15.86
CA LYS A 135 1.49 8.48 15.71
C LYS A 135 0.37 9.18 16.47
N ASN A 136 -0.83 9.14 15.90
CA ASN A 136 -2.04 9.53 16.60
C ASN A 136 -2.54 8.37 17.48
N ARG A 137 -2.85 8.66 18.76
CA ARG A 137 -3.31 7.68 19.72
C ARG A 137 -4.74 7.92 20.21
N LEU A 138 -5.36 9.01 19.77
CA LEU A 138 -6.76 9.32 20.02
C LEU A 138 -7.62 8.91 18.81
N PRO A 139 -8.86 8.45 19.04
CA PRO A 139 -9.79 8.15 17.95
C PRO A 139 -9.97 9.33 16.99
N LEU A 140 -10.26 9.02 15.73
CA LEU A 140 -10.60 10.02 14.74
C LEU A 140 -11.90 10.72 15.15
N PRO A 141 -11.99 12.06 15.14
CA PRO A 141 -13.23 12.78 15.43
C PRO A 141 -14.37 12.37 14.49
N SER A 142 -15.60 12.34 15.00
CA SER A 142 -16.79 11.94 14.22
C SER A 142 -17.02 12.79 12.99
N GLU A 143 -16.72 14.09 13.07
CA GLU A 143 -16.84 15.05 11.95
C GLU A 143 -15.86 14.70 10.82
N ALA A 144 -14.66 14.23 11.18
CA ALA A 144 -13.66 13.76 10.21
C ALA A 144 -14.09 12.42 9.58
N GLU A 145 -14.65 11.48 10.37
CA GLU A 145 -15.24 10.25 9.82
C GLU A 145 -16.36 10.57 8.82
N ASP A 146 -17.27 11.48 9.18
CA ASP A 146 -18.37 11.93 8.31
C ASP A 146 -17.84 12.57 7.02
N HIS A 147 -16.75 13.35 7.12
CA HIS A 147 -16.11 13.92 5.95
C HIS A 147 -15.56 12.84 5.01
N ILE A 148 -14.83 11.86 5.56
CA ILE A 148 -14.27 10.74 4.80
C ILE A 148 -15.38 9.92 4.14
N ILE A 149 -16.45 9.60 4.87
CA ILE A 149 -17.59 8.84 4.33
C ILE A 149 -18.26 9.60 3.18
N ARG A 150 -18.52 10.89 3.34
CA ARG A 150 -19.07 11.73 2.25
C ARG A 150 -18.13 11.78 1.05
N ALA A 151 -16.82 11.89 1.27
CA ALA A 151 -15.83 11.88 0.18
C ALA A 151 -15.84 10.56 -0.59
N ILE A 152 -15.93 9.41 0.09
CA ILE A 152 -16.03 8.09 -0.54
C ILE A 152 -17.26 8.06 -1.48
N TYR A 153 -18.44 8.43 -0.98
CA TYR A 153 -19.68 8.43 -1.79
C TYR A 153 -19.60 9.43 -2.96
N SER A 154 -18.97 10.59 -2.77
CA SER A 154 -18.81 11.60 -3.84
C SER A 154 -17.86 11.16 -4.95
N LEU A 155 -16.87 10.32 -4.61
CA LEU A 155 -15.91 9.76 -5.56
C LEU A 155 -16.39 8.48 -6.23
N LEU A 156 -17.33 7.77 -5.63
CA LEU A 156 -17.85 6.51 -6.15
C LEU A 156 -18.25 6.55 -7.65
N PRO A 157 -18.96 7.55 -8.16
CA PRO A 157 -19.26 7.67 -9.59
C PRO A 157 -18.08 8.12 -10.45
N LYS A 158 -17.00 8.60 -9.85
CA LYS A 158 -15.86 9.22 -10.55
C LYS A 158 -14.65 8.29 -10.68
N VAL A 159 -14.62 7.19 -9.94
CA VAL A 159 -13.49 6.27 -9.89
C VAL A 159 -13.87 4.87 -10.38
N ASP A 160 -12.88 4.14 -10.84
CA ASP A 160 -13.03 2.78 -11.34
C ASP A 160 -12.75 1.74 -10.23
N GLY A 161 -12.04 2.13 -9.15
CA GLY A 161 -11.81 1.31 -7.98
C GLY A 161 -11.21 2.08 -6.80
N PHE A 162 -11.12 1.38 -5.66
CA PHE A 162 -10.57 1.91 -4.41
C PHE A 162 -9.42 1.04 -3.91
N ALA A 163 -8.28 1.66 -3.62
CA ALA A 163 -7.23 1.10 -2.78
C ALA A 163 -7.49 1.52 -1.33
N VAL A 164 -7.54 0.58 -0.39
CA VAL A 164 -7.78 0.88 1.03
C VAL A 164 -6.57 0.41 1.84
N SER A 165 -5.84 1.34 2.47
CA SER A 165 -4.64 1.09 3.26
C SER A 165 -4.90 1.42 4.74
N ASP A 166 -5.23 0.39 5.54
CA ASP A 166 -5.52 0.45 6.99
C ASP A 166 -4.27 0.05 7.78
N GLN A 167 -3.38 1.00 8.04
CA GLN A 167 -2.05 0.75 8.60
C GLN A 167 -1.90 1.13 10.08
N VAL A 168 -2.78 1.97 10.63
CA VAL A 168 -2.79 2.33 12.05
C VAL A 168 -3.32 1.16 12.87
N GLN A 169 -2.54 0.72 13.86
CA GLN A 169 -2.86 -0.47 14.69
C GLN A 169 -3.96 -0.18 15.72
N GLU A 170 -3.95 1.02 16.30
CA GLU A 170 -4.89 1.45 17.32
C GLU A 170 -6.31 1.59 16.71
N ARG A 171 -7.31 1.00 17.40
CA ARG A 171 -8.70 0.99 16.90
C ARG A 171 -9.23 2.40 16.76
N ASN A 172 -9.78 2.72 15.60
CA ASN A 172 -10.39 4.00 15.24
C ASN A 172 -9.44 5.22 15.34
N CYS A 173 -8.12 5.03 15.46
CA CYS A 173 -7.15 6.11 15.48
C CYS A 173 -6.61 6.47 14.09
N GLY A 174 -6.76 5.59 13.10
CA GLY A 174 -6.47 5.82 11.68
C GLY A 174 -7.72 6.27 10.90
N VAL A 175 -7.55 6.38 9.59
CA VAL A 175 -8.60 6.80 8.66
C VAL A 175 -9.68 5.74 8.48
N VAL A 176 -9.29 4.44 8.48
CA VAL A 176 -10.23 3.33 8.28
C VAL A 176 -10.82 2.89 9.61
N THR A 177 -11.73 3.71 10.13
CA THR A 177 -12.47 3.43 11.37
C THR A 177 -13.51 2.34 11.18
N ASP A 178 -14.18 1.94 12.27
CA ASP A 178 -15.30 0.99 12.20
C ASP A 178 -16.43 1.52 11.29
N ARG A 179 -16.75 2.84 11.36
CA ARG A 179 -17.78 3.46 10.52
C ARG A 179 -17.38 3.54 9.05
N VAL A 180 -16.12 3.91 8.77
CA VAL A 180 -15.59 3.95 7.40
C VAL A 180 -15.59 2.54 6.78
N ARG A 181 -15.24 1.51 7.57
CA ARG A 181 -15.27 0.12 7.12
C ARG A 181 -16.70 -0.35 6.80
N GLU A 182 -17.68 0.10 7.58
CA GLU A 182 -19.10 -0.21 7.33
C GLU A 182 -19.59 0.42 6.02
N ALA A 183 -19.26 1.70 5.77
CA ALA A 183 -19.55 2.38 4.51
C ALA A 183 -18.91 1.66 3.30
N LEU A 184 -17.66 1.21 3.43
CA LEU A 184 -17.00 0.41 2.38
C LEU A 184 -17.73 -0.91 2.11
N ALA A 185 -18.23 -1.57 3.16
CA ALA A 185 -18.99 -2.81 3.01
C ALA A 185 -20.33 -2.58 2.29
N GLU A 186 -21.05 -1.49 2.60
CA GLU A 186 -22.27 -1.09 1.90
C GLU A 186 -22.01 -0.85 0.41
N ILE A 187 -20.97 -0.08 0.10
CA ILE A 187 -20.58 0.21 -1.28
C ILE A 187 -20.16 -1.05 -2.03
N GLY A 188 -19.31 -1.90 -1.43
CA GLY A 188 -18.86 -3.13 -2.06
C GLY A 188 -19.99 -4.15 -2.31
N ARG A 189 -21.05 -4.09 -1.49
CA ARG A 189 -22.27 -4.88 -1.70
C ARG A 189 -23.12 -4.31 -2.84
N ALA A 190 -23.30 -2.99 -2.88
CA ALA A 190 -24.14 -2.30 -3.86
C ALA A 190 -23.48 -2.21 -5.26
N HIS A 191 -22.15 -2.14 -5.30
CA HIS A 191 -21.33 -1.95 -6.52
C HIS A 191 -20.31 -3.07 -6.70
N PRO A 192 -20.74 -4.32 -6.94
CA PRO A 192 -19.85 -5.47 -7.09
C PRO A 192 -18.88 -5.35 -8.28
N GLU A 193 -19.19 -4.53 -9.25
CA GLU A 193 -18.38 -4.23 -10.41
C GLU A 193 -17.19 -3.31 -10.12
N LYS A 194 -17.20 -2.60 -8.98
CA LYS A 194 -16.09 -1.72 -8.58
C LYS A 194 -15.16 -2.42 -7.59
N PRO A 195 -13.92 -2.75 -7.98
CA PRO A 195 -12.96 -3.33 -7.07
C PRO A 195 -12.65 -2.39 -5.90
N ILE A 196 -12.83 -2.88 -4.68
CA ILE A 196 -12.30 -2.27 -3.46
C ILE A 196 -11.27 -3.25 -2.93
N LEU A 197 -9.98 -2.94 -3.11
CA LEU A 197 -8.88 -3.79 -2.64
C LEU A 197 -8.33 -3.23 -1.34
N VAL A 198 -8.34 -4.07 -0.31
CA VAL A 198 -8.00 -3.68 1.06
C VAL A 198 -6.72 -4.38 1.52
N ASP A 199 -5.81 -3.59 2.07
CA ASP A 199 -4.71 -4.04 2.91
C ASP A 199 -4.92 -3.52 4.33
N SER A 200 -4.84 -4.39 5.33
CA SER A 200 -5.04 -4.01 6.73
C SER A 200 -4.13 -4.80 7.64
N ARG A 201 -3.28 -4.08 8.37
CA ARG A 201 -2.30 -4.66 9.28
C ARG A 201 -2.91 -5.48 10.41
N GLU A 202 -4.07 -5.05 10.96
CA GLU A 202 -4.68 -5.67 12.15
C GLU A 202 -6.10 -6.18 11.94
N ARG A 203 -6.84 -5.64 10.98
CA ARG A 203 -8.29 -5.80 10.92
C ARG A 203 -8.82 -6.44 9.64
N ILE A 204 -7.95 -7.07 8.86
CA ILE A 204 -8.32 -7.63 7.54
C ILE A 204 -9.54 -8.57 7.62
N GLY A 205 -9.67 -9.36 8.66
CA GLY A 205 -10.81 -10.26 8.87
C GLY A 205 -12.14 -9.59 9.25
N LYS A 206 -12.15 -8.25 9.45
CA LYS A 206 -13.36 -7.48 9.78
C LYS A 206 -14.05 -6.87 8.56
N PHE A 207 -13.39 -6.89 7.40
CA PHE A 207 -13.95 -6.35 6.17
C PHE A 207 -15.01 -7.29 5.56
N ARG A 208 -15.97 -6.70 4.83
CA ARG A 208 -17.07 -7.40 4.15
C ARG A 208 -17.25 -6.80 2.75
N TRP A 209 -17.61 -7.63 1.79
CA TRP A 209 -17.96 -7.27 0.41
C TRP A 209 -16.83 -6.56 -0.37
N VAL A 210 -15.59 -6.76 0.06
CA VAL A 210 -14.39 -6.19 -0.55
C VAL A 210 -13.33 -7.28 -0.81
N VAL A 211 -12.46 -7.04 -1.76
CA VAL A 211 -11.28 -7.87 -2.03
C VAL A 211 -10.24 -7.57 -0.96
N VAL A 212 -9.64 -8.59 -0.37
CA VAL A 212 -8.64 -8.42 0.70
C VAL A 212 -7.29 -8.97 0.29
N LYS A 213 -6.21 -8.31 0.75
CA LYS A 213 -4.83 -8.68 0.45
C LYS A 213 -3.97 -8.76 1.72
N PRO A 214 -4.18 -9.71 2.59
CA PRO A 214 -3.25 -9.96 3.69
C PRO A 214 -1.98 -10.68 3.23
N ASN A 215 -0.91 -10.57 4.01
CA ASN A 215 0.15 -11.55 4.00
C ASN A 215 -0.27 -12.81 4.79
N ARG A 216 0.57 -13.90 4.75
CA ARG A 216 0.25 -15.16 5.43
C ARG A 216 0.00 -15.00 6.94
N TYR A 217 0.75 -14.12 7.61
CA TYR A 217 0.63 -13.89 9.06
C TYR A 217 -0.64 -13.11 9.41
N GLU A 218 -0.95 -12.09 8.64
CA GLU A 218 -2.18 -11.30 8.77
C GLU A 218 -3.42 -12.17 8.51
N ALA A 219 -3.37 -13.02 7.49
CA ALA A 219 -4.45 -13.97 7.17
C ALA A 219 -4.67 -14.98 8.31
N ALA A 220 -3.60 -15.58 8.81
CA ALA A 220 -3.65 -16.51 9.92
C ALA A 220 -4.22 -15.84 11.17
N ARG A 221 -3.69 -14.69 11.56
CA ARG A 221 -4.13 -13.92 12.74
C ARG A 221 -5.61 -13.50 12.65
N ALA A 222 -6.08 -13.14 11.46
CA ALA A 222 -7.47 -12.76 11.23
C ALA A 222 -8.47 -13.90 11.46
N VAL A 223 -8.04 -15.13 11.25
CA VAL A 223 -8.89 -16.32 11.34
C VAL A 223 -8.68 -17.09 12.65
N TYR A 224 -7.43 -17.17 13.11
CA TYR A 224 -7.00 -17.92 14.28
C TYR A 224 -6.15 -17.02 15.21
N PRO A 225 -6.76 -16.14 16.00
CA PRO A 225 -6.00 -15.31 16.94
C PRO A 225 -5.16 -16.20 17.89
N GLY A 226 -3.82 -15.99 17.88
CA GLY A 226 -2.91 -16.70 18.76
C GLY A 226 -2.39 -18.07 18.27
N HIS A 227 -2.72 -18.48 17.03
CA HIS A 227 -2.24 -19.73 16.44
C HIS A 227 -1.61 -19.49 15.06
N GLU A 228 -0.65 -20.34 14.67
CA GLU A 228 -0.18 -20.44 13.28
C GLU A 228 -1.29 -21.07 12.44
N GLY A 229 -1.94 -20.26 11.59
CA GLY A 229 -3.01 -20.75 10.73
C GLY A 229 -2.48 -21.32 9.41
N ASN A 230 -3.19 -22.30 8.88
CA ASN A 230 -2.94 -22.82 7.52
C ASN A 230 -3.45 -21.79 6.49
N VAL A 231 -2.60 -21.44 5.50
CA VAL A 231 -2.92 -20.49 4.43
C VAL A 231 -4.19 -20.89 3.67
N MET A 232 -4.34 -22.20 3.37
CA MET A 232 -5.50 -22.71 2.64
C MET A 232 -6.82 -22.48 3.41
N GLU A 233 -6.84 -22.76 4.69
CA GLU A 233 -8.02 -22.57 5.53
C GLU A 233 -8.27 -21.07 5.77
N SER A 234 -7.21 -20.30 6.04
CA SER A 234 -7.31 -18.84 6.24
C SER A 234 -7.92 -18.16 5.01
N GLY A 235 -7.45 -18.50 3.82
CA GLY A 235 -7.96 -17.93 2.58
C GLY A 235 -9.44 -18.27 2.31
N ARG A 236 -9.85 -19.52 2.50
CA ARG A 236 -11.26 -19.94 2.37
C ARG A 236 -12.16 -19.18 3.34
N ARG A 237 -11.77 -19.09 4.61
CA ARG A 237 -12.54 -18.35 5.62
C ARG A 237 -12.58 -16.85 5.35
N LEU A 238 -11.52 -16.26 4.80
CA LEU A 238 -11.55 -14.87 4.38
C LEU A 238 -12.56 -14.65 3.25
N VAL A 239 -12.57 -15.51 2.22
CA VAL A 239 -13.56 -15.44 1.14
C VAL A 239 -15.00 -15.61 1.66
N GLU A 240 -15.24 -16.53 2.58
CA GLU A 240 -16.54 -16.70 3.23
C GLU A 240 -16.99 -15.44 3.98
N ARG A 241 -16.06 -14.79 4.70
CA ARG A 241 -16.34 -13.58 5.48
C ARG A 241 -16.53 -12.34 4.62
N THR A 242 -15.69 -12.19 3.60
CA THR A 242 -15.71 -11.00 2.74
C THR A 242 -16.72 -11.11 1.60
N GLY A 243 -17.09 -12.30 1.20
CA GLY A 243 -17.94 -12.53 0.00
C GLY A 243 -17.22 -12.19 -1.31
N ARG A 244 -15.91 -11.95 -1.30
CA ARG A 244 -15.08 -11.51 -2.43
C ARG A 244 -13.77 -12.30 -2.46
N PRO A 245 -13.01 -12.24 -3.58
CA PRO A 245 -11.70 -12.87 -3.65
C PRO A 245 -10.74 -12.37 -2.56
N ALA A 246 -9.79 -13.23 -2.17
CA ALA A 246 -8.69 -12.89 -1.27
C ALA A 246 -7.35 -13.23 -1.92
N PHE A 247 -6.39 -12.31 -1.82
CA PHE A 247 -5.00 -12.49 -2.21
C PHE A 247 -4.17 -12.69 -0.93
N ILE A 248 -3.58 -13.85 -0.73
CA ILE A 248 -2.62 -14.06 0.37
C ILE A 248 -1.21 -14.02 -0.20
N THR A 249 -0.49 -12.95 0.09
CA THR A 249 0.90 -12.80 -0.35
C THR A 249 1.84 -13.60 0.56
N MET A 250 2.82 -14.30 -0.03
CA MET A 250 3.69 -15.26 0.66
C MET A 250 5.19 -14.99 0.40
N GLY A 251 5.55 -13.74 0.08
CA GLY A 251 6.91 -13.35 -0.24
C GLY A 251 7.45 -14.07 -1.49
N GLU A 252 8.58 -14.77 -1.34
CA GLU A 252 9.23 -15.47 -2.44
C GLU A 252 8.41 -16.64 -3.05
N GLU A 253 7.40 -17.12 -2.34
CA GLU A 253 6.48 -18.14 -2.86
C GLU A 253 5.38 -17.53 -3.76
N GLY A 254 5.22 -16.22 -3.80
CA GLY A 254 4.21 -15.52 -4.62
C GLY A 254 2.88 -15.30 -3.90
N THR A 255 1.78 -15.58 -4.56
CA THR A 255 0.44 -15.23 -4.07
C THR A 255 -0.55 -16.37 -4.25
N MET A 256 -1.28 -16.71 -3.19
CA MET A 256 -2.46 -17.57 -3.29
C MET A 256 -3.69 -16.72 -3.54
N VAL A 257 -4.41 -17.01 -4.62
CA VAL A 257 -5.67 -16.36 -4.99
C VAL A 257 -6.82 -17.28 -4.60
N PHE A 258 -7.65 -16.82 -3.68
CA PHE A 258 -8.82 -17.54 -3.21
C PHE A 258 -10.09 -16.93 -3.79
N ARG A 259 -10.93 -17.77 -4.37
CA ARG A 259 -12.29 -17.47 -4.80
C ARG A 259 -13.25 -18.48 -4.16
N LYS A 260 -14.55 -18.24 -4.28
CA LYS A 260 -15.57 -19.13 -3.71
C LYS A 260 -15.43 -20.58 -4.18
N ASP A 261 -15.09 -20.74 -5.45
CA ASP A 261 -15.10 -22.01 -6.20
C ASP A 261 -13.69 -22.50 -6.59
N LYS A 262 -12.67 -21.66 -6.42
CA LYS A 262 -11.32 -21.95 -6.94
C LYS A 262 -10.23 -21.36 -6.05
N VAL A 263 -9.13 -22.08 -5.96
CA VAL A 263 -7.88 -21.59 -5.35
C VAL A 263 -6.77 -21.76 -6.36
N VAL A 264 -6.00 -20.71 -6.60
CA VAL A 264 -4.88 -20.70 -7.56
C VAL A 264 -3.63 -20.17 -6.90
N HIS A 265 -2.53 -20.86 -7.07
CA HIS A 265 -1.21 -20.36 -6.71
C HIS A 265 -0.59 -19.64 -7.90
N VAL A 266 -0.23 -18.38 -7.71
CA VAL A 266 0.50 -17.56 -8.68
C VAL A 266 1.92 -17.39 -8.15
N PRO A 267 2.94 -18.05 -8.75
CA PRO A 267 4.31 -18.00 -8.27
C PRO A 267 4.89 -16.58 -8.31
N ALA A 268 5.88 -16.31 -7.44
CA ALA A 268 6.63 -15.06 -7.51
C ALA A 268 7.58 -15.05 -8.72
N PHE A 269 7.92 -13.86 -9.18
CA PHE A 269 9.01 -13.62 -10.13
C PHE A 269 10.33 -13.59 -9.34
N ARG A 270 11.15 -14.61 -9.48
CA ARG A 270 12.41 -14.74 -8.73
C ARG A 270 13.34 -13.58 -9.01
N VAL A 271 13.93 -13.05 -7.95
CA VAL A 271 14.91 -11.97 -7.98
C VAL A 271 16.26 -12.52 -7.52
N GLN A 272 17.35 -12.02 -8.11
CA GLN A 272 18.71 -12.33 -7.70
C GLN A 272 19.34 -11.10 -7.05
N GLY A 273 20.21 -11.32 -6.06
CA GLY A 273 20.91 -10.25 -5.36
C GLY A 273 20.21 -9.77 -4.08
N GLU A 274 20.67 -8.62 -3.57
CA GLU A 274 20.10 -8.00 -2.38
C GLU A 274 18.71 -7.43 -2.69
N ILE A 275 17.78 -7.59 -1.74
CA ILE A 275 16.41 -7.09 -1.85
C ILE A 275 16.02 -6.28 -0.60
N ASP A 276 15.16 -5.30 -0.80
CA ASP A 276 14.44 -4.59 0.27
C ASP A 276 12.94 -4.90 0.14
N PRO A 277 12.37 -5.73 1.02
CA PRO A 277 10.96 -6.12 0.94
C PRO A 277 9.98 -5.02 1.38
N VAL A 278 10.49 -3.88 1.87
CA VAL A 278 9.65 -2.76 2.33
C VAL A 278 8.84 -2.20 1.15
N GLY A 279 7.52 -2.11 1.31
CA GLY A 279 6.61 -1.64 0.26
C GLY A 279 6.22 -2.68 -0.80
N ALA A 280 6.73 -3.93 -0.73
CA ALA A 280 6.35 -4.98 -1.68
C ALA A 280 4.83 -5.26 -1.69
N GLY A 281 4.19 -5.24 -0.53
CA GLY A 281 2.73 -5.39 -0.40
C GLY A 281 1.95 -4.25 -1.03
N ASP A 282 2.47 -3.02 -0.91
CA ASP A 282 1.85 -1.80 -1.47
C ASP A 282 1.98 -1.78 -2.99
N SER A 283 3.14 -2.16 -3.51
CA SER A 283 3.39 -2.25 -4.96
C SER A 283 2.58 -3.38 -5.61
N PHE A 284 2.49 -4.55 -4.96
CA PHE A 284 1.55 -5.60 -5.37
C PHE A 284 0.12 -5.06 -5.46
N MET A 285 -0.33 -4.36 -4.41
CA MET A 285 -1.68 -3.81 -4.32
C MET A 285 -1.99 -2.86 -5.48
N ALA A 286 -1.06 -1.98 -5.84
CA ALA A 286 -1.22 -1.04 -6.94
C ALA A 286 -1.39 -1.76 -8.29
N GLY A 287 -0.50 -2.72 -8.61
CA GLY A 287 -0.57 -3.51 -9.83
C GLY A 287 -1.83 -4.38 -9.92
N ALA A 288 -2.19 -5.04 -8.81
CA ALA A 288 -3.37 -5.88 -8.74
C ALA A 288 -4.67 -5.07 -8.89
N LEU A 289 -4.79 -3.93 -8.22
CA LEU A 289 -5.98 -3.09 -8.31
C LEU A 289 -6.17 -2.53 -9.72
N LEU A 290 -5.11 -1.99 -10.35
CA LEU A 290 -5.20 -1.49 -11.73
C LEU A 290 -5.63 -2.59 -12.69
N SER A 291 -5.11 -3.81 -12.52
CA SER A 291 -5.50 -4.96 -13.35
C SER A 291 -6.98 -5.32 -13.16
N LEU A 292 -7.47 -5.35 -11.92
CA LEU A 292 -8.89 -5.59 -11.64
C LEU A 292 -9.78 -4.51 -12.27
N CYS A 293 -9.39 -3.23 -12.17
CA CYS A 293 -10.13 -2.11 -12.77
C CYS A 293 -10.10 -2.16 -14.31
N ALA A 294 -9.01 -2.68 -14.89
CA ALA A 294 -8.85 -2.89 -16.33
C ALA A 294 -9.60 -4.13 -16.86
N GLY A 295 -10.37 -4.83 -16.02
CA GLY A 295 -11.13 -6.03 -16.39
C GLY A 295 -10.31 -7.32 -16.35
N GLY A 296 -9.18 -7.32 -15.64
CA GLY A 296 -8.40 -8.52 -15.36
C GLY A 296 -9.09 -9.44 -14.34
N SER A 297 -8.91 -10.75 -14.50
CA SER A 297 -9.29 -11.74 -13.50
C SER A 297 -8.46 -11.59 -12.22
N PRO A 298 -8.92 -12.10 -11.07
CA PRO A 298 -8.10 -12.11 -9.86
C PRO A 298 -6.73 -12.78 -10.05
N GLU A 299 -6.66 -13.84 -10.85
CA GLU A 299 -5.42 -14.53 -11.17
C GLU A 299 -4.46 -13.65 -11.99
N GLU A 300 -4.97 -12.96 -13.00
CA GLU A 300 -4.19 -11.98 -13.80
C GLU A 300 -3.72 -10.82 -12.93
N ALA A 301 -4.57 -10.31 -12.06
CA ALA A 301 -4.24 -9.26 -11.11
C ALA A 301 -3.10 -9.68 -10.15
N ALA A 302 -3.10 -10.93 -9.68
CA ALA A 302 -2.01 -11.48 -8.86
C ALA A 302 -0.70 -11.60 -9.66
N VAL A 303 -0.75 -11.96 -10.94
CA VAL A 303 0.44 -11.99 -11.81
C VAL A 303 1.04 -10.59 -11.92
N VAL A 304 0.23 -9.57 -12.29
CA VAL A 304 0.72 -8.18 -12.41
C VAL A 304 1.26 -7.69 -11.07
N GLY A 305 0.54 -7.94 -9.96
CA GLY A 305 1.00 -7.57 -8.62
C GLY A 305 2.35 -8.20 -8.27
N ASN A 306 2.55 -9.49 -8.56
CA ASN A 306 3.82 -10.19 -8.32
C ASN A 306 4.96 -9.64 -9.20
N VAL A 307 4.69 -9.30 -10.47
CA VAL A 307 5.70 -8.66 -11.36
C VAL A 307 6.13 -7.32 -10.76
N VAL A 308 5.16 -6.44 -10.44
CA VAL A 308 5.44 -5.12 -9.88
C VAL A 308 6.26 -5.25 -8.59
N ALA A 309 5.83 -6.11 -7.66
CA ALA A 309 6.56 -6.36 -6.41
C ALA A 309 7.99 -6.84 -6.67
N SER A 310 8.21 -7.74 -7.65
CA SER A 310 9.56 -8.25 -7.97
C SER A 310 10.52 -7.18 -8.51
N ILE A 311 10.00 -6.10 -9.09
CA ILE A 311 10.80 -4.96 -9.56
C ILE A 311 11.13 -4.02 -8.39
N THR A 312 10.13 -3.72 -7.57
CA THR A 312 10.26 -2.72 -6.50
C THR A 312 11.19 -3.15 -5.39
N ILE A 313 11.21 -4.44 -5.03
CA ILE A 313 12.11 -4.96 -3.97
C ILE A 313 13.59 -4.93 -4.33
N GLN A 314 13.95 -4.69 -5.59
CA GLN A 314 15.35 -4.54 -6.03
C GLN A 314 15.90 -3.11 -5.84
N GLN A 315 15.04 -2.15 -5.49
CA GLN A 315 15.40 -0.75 -5.28
C GLN A 315 15.70 -0.50 -3.80
N LEU A 316 16.97 -0.71 -3.43
CA LEU A 316 17.42 -0.65 -2.02
C LEU A 316 17.33 0.76 -1.44
N GLY A 317 16.97 0.85 -0.16
CA GLY A 317 16.99 2.10 0.62
C GLY A 317 15.90 3.10 0.26
N THR A 318 14.88 2.68 -0.48
CA THR A 318 13.69 3.47 -0.81
C THR A 318 12.49 2.54 -1.03
N THR A 319 11.28 3.07 -0.90
CA THR A 319 10.09 2.35 -1.39
C THR A 319 10.09 2.41 -2.92
N GLY A 320 10.46 1.30 -3.55
CA GLY A 320 10.59 1.21 -5.00
C GLY A 320 9.27 1.38 -5.75
N THR A 321 9.37 1.73 -7.04
CA THR A 321 8.23 1.80 -7.97
C THR A 321 8.57 1.12 -9.29
N ALA A 322 7.56 0.76 -10.09
CA ALA A 322 7.75 0.15 -11.39
C ALA A 322 6.97 0.89 -12.49
N SER A 323 7.58 1.07 -13.66
CA SER A 323 6.88 1.58 -14.85
C SER A 323 6.21 0.44 -15.64
N PRO A 324 5.21 0.73 -16.51
CA PRO A 324 4.62 -0.28 -17.39
C PRO A 324 5.65 -0.99 -18.27
N GLU A 325 6.67 -0.27 -18.74
CA GLU A 325 7.74 -0.83 -19.57
C GLU A 325 8.56 -1.85 -18.78
N GLN A 326 8.94 -1.53 -17.54
CA GLN A 326 9.66 -2.44 -16.67
C GLN A 326 8.83 -3.68 -16.32
N VAL A 327 7.50 -3.52 -16.14
CA VAL A 327 6.58 -4.64 -15.90
C VAL A 327 6.55 -5.57 -17.12
N LEU A 328 6.47 -5.02 -18.32
CA LEU A 328 6.44 -5.79 -19.57
C LEU A 328 7.76 -6.56 -19.79
N GLU A 329 8.89 -5.87 -19.66
CA GLU A 329 10.24 -6.46 -19.75
C GLU A 329 10.39 -7.59 -18.73
N ARG A 330 10.07 -7.35 -17.46
CA ARG A 330 10.18 -8.33 -16.38
C ARG A 330 9.29 -9.55 -16.62
N PHE A 331 8.09 -9.36 -17.15
CA PHE A 331 7.18 -10.45 -17.48
C PHE A 331 7.73 -11.31 -18.62
N THR A 332 8.34 -10.69 -19.65
CA THR A 332 8.91 -11.37 -20.81
C THR A 332 10.14 -12.24 -20.44
N ASP A 333 10.95 -11.79 -19.49
CA ASP A 333 12.13 -12.50 -19.04
C ASP A 333 11.83 -13.81 -18.27
N PHE A 334 10.54 -14.05 -17.92
CA PHE A 334 10.11 -15.23 -17.17
C PHE A 334 9.02 -16.03 -17.90
N PRO A 335 9.31 -16.69 -19.03
CA PRO A 335 8.32 -17.37 -19.86
C PRO A 335 7.59 -18.56 -19.18
N SER A 336 8.05 -19.02 -18.01
CA SER A 336 7.42 -20.13 -17.27
C SER A 336 6.07 -19.82 -16.61
N HIS A 337 5.60 -18.55 -16.63
CA HIS A 337 4.29 -18.16 -16.11
C HIS A 337 3.16 -18.22 -17.16
N THR A 338 3.44 -18.67 -18.38
CA THR A 338 2.44 -18.75 -19.45
C THR A 338 1.43 -19.89 -19.29
N SER A 339 1.65 -20.85 -18.37
CA SER A 339 0.69 -21.91 -18.07
C SER A 339 0.29 -21.88 -16.60
N LEU A 340 -0.77 -21.16 -16.29
CA LEU A 340 -1.54 -21.36 -15.06
C LEU A 340 -2.25 -22.73 -15.21
N HIS A 341 -1.67 -23.79 -14.65
CA HIS A 341 -2.34 -25.08 -14.62
C HIS A 341 -3.59 -24.98 -13.73
N SER A 342 -4.72 -25.25 -14.34
CA SER A 342 -6.07 -25.38 -13.73
C SER A 342 -6.16 -26.57 -12.79
#